data_d9d722b194662f7327f145eb2abbd115
#
_entry.id   d9d722b194662f7327f145eb2abbd115
#
_cell.length_a   1.000
_cell.length_b   1.000
_cell.length_c   1.000
_cell.angle_alpha   90.00
_cell.angle_beta   90.00
_cell.angle_gamma   90.00
#
_symmetry.space_group_name_H-M   'P 1'
#
loop_
_entity.id
_entity.type
_entity.pdbx_description
1 polymer ?
#
loop_
_entity_poly.entity_id
_entity_poly.type
_entity_poly.pdbx_seq_one_letter_code
_entity_poly.pdbx_strand_id
1 'polypeptide(L)'
;WLYKITVSGFALNYATPGGLMGGEPYRIMELTPRIGAERASSSVILYVMTHIFTHFCFWAVCIVLYLLTQSMSVRVGLVLAAAAVFCGLGIWFFLVGYQKGLAVRVMNVLRRMPLVKKWARPFVERHRRQLDTVDRQIAALHQQNPKTFLSAVALEMACRFLSALEVMFVLMVLMPHVNYLHCVLILAFTSLFANLLFFMPLQLGGREGGFLMSVSALGMTAGAGIFVALLVRLRELLWTGVGLLLIKINERRERRPDKDKP
;
A
#
# COMPACT_ATOMS: atom_id res chain seq x y z
N TRP A 1 3.52 -11.15 18.13
CA TRP A 1 3.75 -11.97 16.95
C TRP A 1 3.24 -11.30 15.67
N LEU A 2 1.97 -10.90 15.54
CA LEU A 2 1.43 -10.18 14.37
C LEU A 2 2.19 -8.89 14.07
N TYR A 3 2.50 -8.09 15.11
CA TYR A 3 3.31 -6.89 14.97
C TYR A 3 4.67 -7.19 14.33
N LYS A 4 5.34 -8.26 14.78
CA LYS A 4 6.61 -8.71 14.20
C LYS A 4 6.46 -9.02 12.70
N ILE A 5 5.47 -9.83 12.33
CA ILE A 5 5.20 -10.19 10.92
C ILE A 5 4.93 -8.94 10.08
N THR A 6 4.20 -7.98 10.65
CA THR A 6 3.87 -6.72 9.96
C THR A 6 5.12 -5.88 9.69
N VAL A 7 5.96 -5.67 10.71
CA VAL A 7 7.19 -4.86 10.60
C VAL A 7 8.22 -5.56 9.70
N SER A 8 8.40 -6.88 9.86
CA SER A 8 9.29 -7.67 9.00
C SER A 8 8.83 -7.70 7.54
N GLY A 9 7.53 -7.86 7.32
CA GLY A 9 6.96 -7.80 5.96
C GLY A 9 7.10 -6.42 5.32
N PHE A 10 6.93 -5.35 6.09
CA PHE A 10 7.21 -3.98 5.61
C PHE A 10 8.68 -3.83 5.19
N ALA A 11 9.61 -4.29 6.04
CA ALA A 11 11.04 -4.20 5.76
C ALA A 11 11.43 -4.94 4.47
N LEU A 12 10.89 -6.13 4.25
CA LEU A 12 11.12 -6.90 3.04
C LEU A 12 10.52 -6.22 1.80
N ASN A 13 9.31 -5.67 1.91
CA ASN A 13 8.70 -4.93 0.81
C ASN A 13 9.50 -3.68 0.44
N TYR A 14 10.07 -3.01 1.43
CA TYR A 14 10.89 -1.84 1.21
C TYR A 14 12.27 -2.16 0.62
N ALA A 15 12.89 -3.27 1.07
CA ALA A 15 14.22 -3.69 0.62
C ALA A 15 14.22 -4.39 -0.75
N THR A 16 13.10 -4.98 -1.17
CA THR A 16 13.01 -5.71 -2.43
C THR A 16 12.51 -4.83 -3.58
N PRO A 17 13.10 -4.93 -4.78
CA PRO A 17 12.58 -4.22 -5.94
C PRO A 17 11.17 -4.73 -6.29
N GLY A 18 10.26 -3.80 -6.64
CA GLY A 18 8.87 -4.15 -6.99
C GLY A 18 7.87 -4.09 -5.83
N GLY A 19 8.29 -3.61 -4.65
CA GLY A 19 7.41 -3.15 -3.55
C GLY A 19 6.52 -4.18 -2.85
N LEU A 20 6.11 -5.26 -3.49
CA LEU A 20 5.20 -6.29 -2.95
C LEU A 20 5.76 -7.72 -3.08
N MET A 21 7.01 -7.87 -3.54
CA MET A 21 7.54 -9.20 -3.87
C MET A 21 8.21 -9.92 -2.69
N GLY A 22 8.55 -9.23 -1.61
CA GLY A 22 9.27 -9.82 -0.48
C GLY A 22 8.41 -10.03 0.77
N GLY A 23 7.59 -9.06 1.12
CA GLY A 23 6.84 -9.05 2.38
C GLY A 23 5.63 -9.96 2.37
N GLU A 24 4.88 -10.05 1.28
CA GLU A 24 3.68 -10.88 1.20
C GLU A 24 4.01 -12.38 1.24
N PRO A 25 4.95 -12.91 0.46
CA PRO A 25 5.39 -14.29 0.60
C PRO A 25 5.91 -14.61 2.02
N TYR A 26 6.65 -13.71 2.63
CA TYR A 26 7.10 -13.85 4.01
C TYR A 26 5.93 -13.93 5.01
N ARG A 27 4.92 -13.06 4.87
CA ARG A 27 3.71 -13.09 5.70
C ARG A 27 2.95 -14.40 5.55
N ILE A 28 2.79 -14.90 4.32
CA ILE A 28 2.14 -16.20 4.06
C ILE A 28 2.93 -17.32 4.74
N MET A 29 4.25 -17.33 4.60
CA MET A 29 5.12 -18.35 5.19
C MET A 29 5.01 -18.38 6.72
N GLU A 30 5.05 -17.21 7.37
CA GLU A 30 4.93 -17.09 8.84
C GLU A 30 3.53 -17.42 9.38
N LEU A 31 2.48 -17.19 8.59
CA LEU A 31 1.09 -17.49 8.96
C LEU A 31 0.74 -18.96 8.76
N THR A 32 1.33 -19.61 7.74
CA THR A 32 1.00 -20.99 7.33
C THR A 32 1.02 -22.01 8.47
N PRO A 33 2.01 -22.04 9.37
CA PRO A 33 2.05 -23.02 10.47
C PRO A 33 0.88 -22.90 11.46
N ARG A 34 0.25 -21.72 11.54
CA ARG A 34 -0.82 -21.44 12.51
C ARG A 34 -2.23 -21.59 11.96
N ILE A 35 -2.43 -21.18 10.71
CA ILE A 35 -3.79 -21.11 10.12
C ILE A 35 -3.94 -21.92 8.83
N GLY A 36 -2.87 -22.58 8.38
CA GLY A 36 -2.83 -23.32 7.12
C GLY A 36 -2.56 -22.42 5.91
N ALA A 37 -1.97 -23.01 4.87
CA ALA A 37 -1.47 -22.26 3.69
C ALA A 37 -2.60 -21.53 2.92
N GLU A 38 -3.77 -22.15 2.79
CA GLU A 38 -4.90 -21.56 2.05
C GLU A 38 -5.45 -20.30 2.77
N ARG A 39 -5.67 -20.42 4.09
CA ARG A 39 -6.15 -19.28 4.90
C ARG A 39 -5.10 -18.17 4.99
N ALA A 40 -3.83 -18.53 5.13
CA ALA A 40 -2.73 -17.57 5.14
C ALA A 40 -2.67 -16.78 3.84
N SER A 41 -2.70 -17.47 2.69
CA SER A 41 -2.70 -16.83 1.37
C SER A 41 -3.91 -15.93 1.17
N SER A 42 -5.11 -16.42 1.50
CA SER A 42 -6.35 -15.63 1.36
C SER A 42 -6.35 -14.38 2.23
N SER A 43 -5.87 -14.50 3.48
CA SER A 43 -5.79 -13.36 4.42
C SER A 43 -4.82 -12.29 3.93
N VAL A 44 -3.64 -12.68 3.43
CA VAL A 44 -2.65 -11.74 2.91
C VAL A 44 -3.13 -11.07 1.62
N ILE A 45 -3.76 -11.83 0.71
CA ILE A 45 -4.34 -11.27 -0.51
C ILE A 45 -5.46 -10.27 -0.15
N LEU A 46 -6.34 -10.63 0.77
CA LEU A 46 -7.42 -9.73 1.22
C LEU A 46 -6.86 -8.44 1.84
N TYR A 47 -5.80 -8.56 2.66
CA TYR A 47 -5.09 -7.41 3.22
C TYR A 47 -4.56 -6.48 2.12
N VAL A 48 -3.83 -7.02 1.15
CA VAL A 48 -3.27 -6.23 0.04
C VAL A 48 -4.37 -5.55 -0.78
N MET A 49 -5.45 -6.28 -1.07
CA MET A 49 -6.60 -5.74 -1.81
C MET A 49 -7.29 -4.61 -1.05
N THR A 50 -7.54 -4.78 0.26
CA THR A 50 -8.12 -3.73 1.09
C THR A 50 -7.22 -2.50 1.14
N HIS A 51 -5.92 -2.71 1.25
CA HIS A 51 -4.93 -1.63 1.25
C HIS A 51 -4.93 -0.84 -0.06
N ILE A 52 -4.92 -1.52 -1.21
CA ILE A 52 -5.00 -0.87 -2.53
C ILE A 52 -6.34 -0.16 -2.73
N PHE A 53 -7.46 -0.80 -2.36
CA PHE A 53 -8.79 -0.18 -2.43
C PHE A 53 -8.87 1.11 -1.62
N THR A 54 -8.31 1.09 -0.40
CA THR A 54 -8.29 2.27 0.47
C THR A 54 -7.42 3.41 -0.10
N HIS A 55 -6.37 3.11 -0.87
CA HIS A 55 -5.64 4.15 -1.61
C HIS A 55 -6.54 4.87 -2.60
N PHE A 56 -7.30 4.15 -3.41
CA PHE A 56 -8.23 4.77 -4.36
C PHE A 56 -9.30 5.62 -3.67
N CYS A 57 -9.85 5.13 -2.55
CA CYS A 57 -10.81 5.89 -1.76
C CYS A 57 -10.18 7.16 -1.17
N PHE A 58 -8.97 7.07 -0.63
CA PHE A 58 -8.24 8.20 -0.07
C PHE A 58 -7.95 9.27 -1.12
N TRP A 59 -7.45 8.88 -2.30
CA TRP A 59 -7.20 9.81 -3.39
C TRP A 59 -8.49 10.47 -3.89
N ALA A 60 -9.58 9.71 -4.02
CA ALA A 60 -10.89 10.27 -4.41
C ALA A 60 -11.39 11.32 -3.40
N VAL A 61 -11.28 11.04 -2.09
CA VAL A 61 -11.62 12.01 -1.04
C VAL A 61 -10.72 13.24 -1.13
N CYS A 62 -9.42 13.07 -1.35
CA CYS A 62 -8.48 14.19 -1.46
C CYS A 62 -8.70 15.04 -2.73
N ILE A 63 -9.15 14.45 -3.83
CA ILE A 63 -9.57 15.21 -5.02
C ILE A 63 -10.75 16.13 -4.66
N VAL A 64 -11.76 15.61 -3.96
CA VAL A 64 -12.90 16.43 -3.51
C VAL A 64 -12.43 17.53 -2.54
N LEU A 65 -11.56 17.20 -1.59
CA LEU A 65 -10.99 18.18 -0.65
C LEU A 65 -10.22 19.29 -1.40
N TYR A 66 -9.45 18.94 -2.41
CA TYR A 66 -8.74 19.92 -3.24
C TYR A 66 -9.71 20.86 -3.95
N LEU A 67 -10.76 20.33 -4.58
CA LEU A 67 -11.77 21.12 -5.29
C LEU A 67 -12.52 22.10 -4.37
N LEU A 68 -12.68 21.74 -3.09
CA LEU A 68 -13.38 22.58 -2.10
C LEU A 68 -12.48 23.64 -1.45
N THR A 69 -11.16 23.41 -1.42
CA THR A 69 -10.24 24.23 -0.61
C THR A 69 -9.22 25.03 -1.40
N GLN A 70 -8.96 24.64 -2.67
CA GLN A 70 -7.90 25.25 -3.48
C GLN A 70 -8.47 25.91 -4.75
N SER A 71 -7.77 26.95 -5.20
CA SER A 71 -8.08 27.59 -6.48
C SER A 71 -7.69 26.67 -7.65
N MET A 72 -8.55 26.62 -8.67
CA MET A 72 -8.38 25.72 -9.79
C MET A 72 -7.85 26.45 -11.01
N SER A 73 -6.69 26.03 -11.52
CA SER A 73 -6.23 26.36 -12.87
C SER A 73 -6.66 25.29 -13.88
N VAL A 74 -6.75 25.63 -15.15
CA VAL A 74 -7.14 24.68 -16.21
C VAL A 74 -6.20 23.45 -16.21
N ARG A 75 -4.89 23.65 -16.02
CA ARG A 75 -3.91 22.56 -16.00
C ARG A 75 -4.15 21.60 -14.82
N VAL A 76 -4.36 22.14 -13.64
CA VAL A 76 -4.66 21.36 -12.43
C VAL A 76 -6.01 20.64 -12.61
N GLY A 77 -7.02 21.29 -13.17
CA GLY A 77 -8.31 20.66 -13.45
C GLY A 77 -8.21 19.43 -14.35
N LEU A 78 -7.38 19.47 -15.41
CA LEU A 78 -7.16 18.33 -16.28
C LEU A 78 -6.47 17.16 -15.55
N VAL A 79 -5.46 17.45 -14.71
CA VAL A 79 -4.77 16.42 -13.91
C VAL A 79 -5.72 15.79 -12.89
N LEU A 80 -6.52 16.60 -12.21
CA LEU A 80 -7.51 16.11 -11.24
C LEU A 80 -8.61 15.29 -11.92
N ALA A 81 -9.09 15.70 -13.10
CA ALA A 81 -10.06 14.93 -13.87
C ALA A 81 -9.51 13.55 -14.27
N ALA A 82 -8.27 13.50 -14.77
CA ALA A 82 -7.60 12.25 -15.09
C ALA A 82 -7.43 11.36 -13.83
N ALA A 83 -7.02 11.94 -12.70
CA ALA A 83 -6.91 11.24 -11.43
C ALA A 83 -8.27 10.75 -10.92
N ALA A 84 -9.34 11.54 -11.07
CA ALA A 84 -10.71 11.16 -10.68
C ALA A 84 -11.22 9.98 -11.52
N VAL A 85 -10.99 9.99 -12.83
CA VAL A 85 -11.32 8.86 -13.71
C VAL A 85 -10.53 7.60 -13.29
N PHE A 86 -9.23 7.74 -13.03
CA PHE A 86 -8.38 6.64 -12.57
C PHE A 86 -8.88 6.06 -11.25
N CYS A 87 -9.20 6.91 -10.26
CA CYS A 87 -9.75 6.49 -8.97
C CYS A 87 -11.13 5.84 -9.12
N GLY A 88 -12.02 6.43 -9.94
CA GLY A 88 -13.34 5.89 -10.20
C GLY A 88 -13.30 4.51 -10.84
N LEU A 89 -12.43 4.31 -11.84
CA LEU A 89 -12.20 3.00 -12.46
C LEU A 89 -11.62 1.99 -11.45
N GLY A 90 -10.68 2.42 -10.61
CA GLY A 90 -10.11 1.58 -9.55
C GLY A 90 -11.17 1.14 -8.55
N ILE A 91 -11.94 2.07 -8.01
CA ILE A 91 -13.03 1.77 -7.06
C ILE A 91 -14.07 0.85 -7.70
N TRP A 92 -14.52 1.16 -8.91
CA TRP A 92 -15.47 0.31 -9.65
C TRP A 92 -14.92 -1.10 -9.87
N PHE A 93 -13.66 -1.21 -10.29
CA PHE A 93 -13.00 -2.52 -10.48
C PHE A 93 -13.01 -3.35 -9.20
N PHE A 94 -12.69 -2.75 -8.04
CA PHE A 94 -12.69 -3.43 -6.76
C PHE A 94 -14.11 -3.80 -6.32
N LEU A 95 -15.09 -2.91 -6.41
CA LEU A 95 -16.48 -3.19 -6.01
C LEU A 95 -17.11 -4.30 -6.86
N VAL A 96 -16.92 -4.28 -8.17
CA VAL A 96 -17.45 -5.34 -9.06
C VAL A 96 -16.62 -6.62 -8.95
N GLY A 97 -15.31 -6.51 -8.75
CA GLY A 97 -14.40 -7.63 -8.60
C GLY A 97 -14.65 -8.43 -7.32
N TYR A 98 -14.96 -7.75 -6.24
CA TYR A 98 -15.25 -8.35 -4.94
C TYR A 98 -16.44 -9.32 -4.98
N GLN A 99 -17.42 -9.06 -5.84
CA GLN A 99 -18.61 -9.91 -6.00
C GLN A 99 -18.39 -11.10 -6.94
N LYS A 100 -17.39 -11.09 -7.81
CA LYS A 100 -17.26 -12.03 -8.95
C LYS A 100 -15.90 -12.74 -9.08
N GLY A 101 -15.12 -12.85 -8.02
CA GLY A 101 -13.79 -13.48 -8.06
C GLY A 101 -12.70 -12.54 -8.59
N LEU A 102 -12.02 -11.88 -7.68
CA LEU A 102 -11.06 -10.81 -8.00
C LEU A 102 -9.71 -11.37 -8.46
N ALA A 103 -9.23 -12.47 -7.86
CA ALA A 103 -7.94 -13.07 -8.24
C ALA A 103 -7.97 -13.60 -9.67
N VAL A 104 -9.06 -14.28 -10.05
CA VAL A 104 -9.26 -14.76 -11.44
C VAL A 104 -9.38 -13.58 -12.41
N ARG A 105 -10.03 -12.48 -12.00
CA ARG A 105 -10.20 -11.32 -12.86
C ARG A 105 -8.92 -10.53 -13.07
N VAL A 106 -8.15 -10.26 -12.00
CA VAL A 106 -6.82 -9.64 -12.08
C VAL A 106 -5.92 -10.47 -13.00
N MET A 107 -5.93 -11.79 -12.82
CA MET A 107 -5.14 -12.69 -13.62
C MET A 107 -5.58 -12.70 -15.10
N ASN A 108 -6.89 -12.60 -15.38
CA ASN A 108 -7.39 -12.47 -16.74
C ASN A 108 -6.99 -11.15 -17.41
N VAL A 109 -6.92 -10.05 -16.64
CA VAL A 109 -6.40 -8.76 -17.12
C VAL A 109 -4.91 -8.88 -17.42
N LEU A 110 -4.11 -9.47 -16.53
CA LEU A 110 -2.68 -9.72 -16.75
C LEU A 110 -2.43 -10.59 -17.97
N ARG A 111 -3.28 -11.58 -18.23
CA ARG A 111 -3.21 -12.40 -19.47
C ARG A 111 -3.43 -11.61 -20.77
N ARG A 112 -4.13 -10.48 -20.70
CA ARG A 112 -4.39 -9.61 -21.87
C ARG A 112 -3.27 -8.61 -22.11
N MET A 113 -2.44 -8.33 -21.10
CA MET A 113 -1.32 -7.38 -21.21
C MET A 113 -0.18 -8.00 -22.04
N PRO A 114 0.28 -7.35 -23.13
CA PRO A 114 1.24 -7.95 -24.07
C PRO A 114 2.60 -8.29 -23.42
N LEU A 115 3.04 -7.50 -22.44
CA LEU A 115 4.31 -7.68 -21.73
C LEU A 115 4.31 -8.89 -20.77
N VAL A 116 3.17 -9.23 -20.17
CA VAL A 116 3.08 -10.24 -19.10
C VAL A 116 2.45 -11.54 -19.59
N LYS A 117 1.82 -11.54 -20.76
CA LYS A 117 1.06 -12.66 -21.34
C LYS A 117 1.85 -13.98 -21.41
N LYS A 118 3.14 -13.91 -21.76
CA LYS A 118 4.00 -15.10 -21.90
C LYS A 118 4.22 -15.82 -20.56
N TRP A 119 4.27 -15.08 -19.45
CA TRP A 119 4.53 -15.61 -18.10
C TRP A 119 3.22 -15.89 -17.34
N ALA A 120 2.21 -15.06 -17.51
CA ALA A 120 0.94 -15.18 -16.79
C ALA A 120 0.11 -16.40 -17.25
N ARG A 121 0.11 -16.75 -18.53
CA ARG A 121 -0.67 -17.88 -19.05
C ARG A 121 -0.31 -19.24 -18.41
N PRO A 122 0.95 -19.72 -18.45
CA PRO A 122 1.31 -21.01 -17.88
C PRO A 122 1.14 -21.02 -16.35
N PHE A 123 1.35 -19.90 -15.67
CA PHE A 123 1.15 -19.79 -14.24
C PHE A 123 -0.33 -19.93 -13.85
N VAL A 124 -1.23 -19.25 -14.55
CA VAL A 124 -2.68 -19.30 -14.30
C VAL A 124 -3.24 -20.70 -14.56
N GLU A 125 -2.83 -21.34 -15.65
CA GLU A 125 -3.30 -22.66 -15.99
C GLU A 125 -2.84 -23.71 -14.96
N ARG A 126 -1.60 -23.58 -14.48
CA ARG A 126 -1.04 -24.48 -13.46
C ARG A 126 -1.66 -24.30 -12.07
N HIS A 127 -2.05 -23.10 -11.71
CA HIS A 127 -2.55 -22.75 -10.36
C HIS A 127 -4.05 -22.40 -10.33
N ARG A 128 -4.78 -22.70 -11.39
CA ARG A 128 -6.20 -22.32 -11.53
C ARG A 128 -7.07 -22.77 -10.35
N ARG A 129 -6.92 -24.01 -9.90
CA ARG A 129 -7.66 -24.54 -8.75
C ARG A 129 -7.36 -23.78 -7.47
N GLN A 130 -6.11 -23.40 -7.23
CA GLN A 130 -5.69 -22.63 -6.06
C GLN A 130 -6.26 -21.21 -6.12
N LEU A 131 -6.24 -20.56 -7.29
CA LEU A 131 -6.82 -19.24 -7.49
C LEU A 131 -8.33 -19.24 -7.28
N ASP A 132 -9.05 -20.25 -7.78
CA ASP A 132 -10.48 -20.41 -7.58
C ASP A 132 -10.83 -20.65 -6.09
N THR A 133 -9.96 -21.37 -5.36
CA THR A 133 -10.13 -21.58 -3.90
C THR A 133 -9.92 -20.30 -3.13
N VAL A 134 -8.87 -19.53 -3.45
CA VAL A 134 -8.61 -18.22 -2.84
C VAL A 134 -9.76 -17.26 -3.10
N ASP A 135 -10.26 -17.18 -4.33
CA ASP A 135 -11.41 -16.32 -4.68
C ASP A 135 -12.67 -16.71 -3.89
N ARG A 136 -12.94 -17.99 -3.74
CA ARG A 136 -14.09 -18.47 -2.92
C ARG A 136 -13.92 -18.10 -1.45
N GLN A 137 -12.72 -18.21 -0.90
CA GLN A 137 -12.45 -17.83 0.49
C GLN A 137 -12.57 -16.32 0.71
N ILE A 138 -12.08 -15.50 -0.22
CA ILE A 138 -12.24 -14.04 -0.18
C ILE A 138 -13.73 -13.66 -0.24
N ALA A 139 -14.47 -14.24 -1.17
CA ALA A 139 -15.91 -14.02 -1.31
C ALA A 139 -16.69 -14.45 -0.05
N ALA A 140 -16.34 -15.60 0.52
CA ALA A 140 -16.96 -16.10 1.75
C ALA A 140 -16.66 -15.18 2.95
N LEU A 141 -15.43 -14.69 3.11
CA LEU A 141 -15.07 -13.74 4.16
C LEU A 141 -15.84 -12.43 4.05
N HIS A 142 -16.03 -11.94 2.83
CA HIS A 142 -16.77 -10.70 2.58
C HIS A 142 -18.27 -10.87 2.83
N GLN A 143 -18.87 -11.98 2.38
CA GLN A 143 -20.30 -12.26 2.57
C GLN A 143 -20.65 -12.55 4.03
N GLN A 144 -19.71 -13.18 4.78
CA GLN A 144 -19.94 -13.50 6.19
C GLN A 144 -19.86 -12.28 7.11
N ASN A 145 -19.06 -11.25 6.78
CA ASN A 145 -18.85 -10.14 7.69
C ASN A 145 -18.53 -8.80 7.00
N PRO A 146 -19.52 -8.17 6.31
CA PRO A 146 -19.30 -6.90 5.61
C PRO A 146 -18.89 -5.76 6.59
N LYS A 147 -19.31 -5.85 7.88
CA LYS A 147 -18.92 -4.90 8.92
C LYS A 147 -17.40 -4.93 9.19
N THR A 148 -16.80 -6.12 9.19
CA THR A 148 -15.35 -6.28 9.39
C THR A 148 -14.55 -5.67 8.22
N PHE A 149 -15.02 -5.86 6.98
CA PHE A 149 -14.40 -5.23 5.83
C PHE A 149 -14.50 -3.71 5.90
N LEU A 150 -15.69 -3.18 6.19
CA LEU A 150 -15.90 -1.73 6.31
C LEU A 150 -15.06 -1.13 7.44
N SER A 151 -14.96 -1.82 8.59
CA SER A 151 -14.10 -1.37 9.69
C SER A 151 -12.61 -1.39 9.33
N ALA A 152 -12.15 -2.38 8.57
CA ALA A 152 -10.78 -2.42 8.09
C ALA A 152 -10.48 -1.25 7.13
N VAL A 153 -11.37 -0.97 6.19
CA VAL A 153 -11.26 0.19 5.29
C VAL A 153 -11.28 1.50 6.09
N ALA A 154 -12.16 1.64 7.08
CA ALA A 154 -12.25 2.83 7.91
C ALA A 154 -10.97 3.05 8.74
N LEU A 155 -10.41 1.98 9.34
CA LEU A 155 -9.15 2.04 10.08
C LEU A 155 -7.98 2.40 9.18
N GLU A 156 -7.86 1.79 8.00
CA GLU A 156 -6.84 2.13 7.01
C GLU A 156 -6.95 3.59 6.57
N MET A 157 -8.18 4.07 6.35
CA MET A 157 -8.43 5.48 6.01
C MET A 157 -8.03 6.41 7.16
N ALA A 158 -8.41 6.07 8.40
CA ALA A 158 -8.01 6.84 9.59
C ALA A 158 -6.49 6.89 9.75
N CYS A 159 -5.79 5.76 9.53
CA CYS A 159 -4.33 5.72 9.55
C CYS A 159 -3.70 6.67 8.51
N ARG A 160 -4.29 6.79 7.31
CA ARG A 160 -3.79 7.73 6.28
C ARG A 160 -3.95 9.19 6.70
N PHE A 161 -5.11 9.55 7.25
CA PHE A 161 -5.31 10.89 7.81
C PHE A 161 -4.36 11.15 8.99
N LEU A 162 -4.20 10.20 9.90
CA LEU A 162 -3.23 10.32 11.00
C LEU A 162 -1.79 10.45 10.50
N SER A 163 -1.42 9.77 9.41
CA SER A 163 -0.09 9.91 8.80
C SER A 163 0.17 11.32 8.26
N ALA A 164 -0.87 12.10 7.92
CA ALA A 164 -0.70 13.51 7.54
C ALA A 164 -0.23 14.39 8.71
N LEU A 165 -0.47 13.98 9.97
CA LEU A 165 0.07 14.66 11.14
C LEU A 165 1.59 14.59 11.19
N GLU A 166 2.20 13.50 10.73
CA GLU A 166 3.66 13.41 10.61
C GLU A 166 4.19 14.51 9.69
N VAL A 167 3.61 14.66 8.50
CA VAL A 167 3.98 15.72 7.55
C VAL A 167 3.79 17.10 8.19
N MET A 168 2.69 17.29 8.92
CA MET A 168 2.40 18.53 9.64
C MET A 168 3.46 18.85 10.67
N PHE A 169 3.80 17.91 11.56
CA PHE A 169 4.82 18.13 12.60
C PHE A 169 6.21 18.39 12.01
N VAL A 170 6.55 17.71 10.92
CA VAL A 170 7.83 17.95 10.21
C VAL A 170 7.86 19.36 9.62
N LEU A 171 6.77 19.80 8.98
CA LEU A 171 6.69 21.15 8.41
C LEU A 171 6.64 22.24 9.48
N MET A 172 6.07 21.99 10.66
CA MET A 172 6.04 22.93 11.77
C MET A 172 7.45 23.26 12.31
N VAL A 173 8.45 22.42 12.05
CA VAL A 173 9.85 22.74 12.36
C VAL A 173 10.39 23.89 11.48
N LEU A 174 9.87 23.99 10.26
CA LEU A 174 10.32 25.01 9.30
C LEU A 174 9.44 26.24 9.24
N MET A 175 8.16 26.09 9.58
CA MET A 175 7.13 27.11 9.42
C MET A 175 6.22 27.16 10.67
N PRO A 176 5.95 28.37 11.23
CA PRO A 176 5.15 28.51 12.46
C PRO A 176 3.66 28.13 12.29
N HIS A 177 3.15 28.23 11.08
CA HIS A 177 1.75 27.91 10.76
C HIS A 177 1.67 26.94 9.59
N VAL A 178 1.16 25.74 9.85
CA VAL A 178 0.95 24.68 8.86
C VAL A 178 -0.52 24.29 8.85
N ASN A 179 -1.14 24.34 7.67
CA ASN A 179 -2.50 23.88 7.50
C ASN A 179 -2.55 22.36 7.36
N TYR A 180 -3.27 21.68 8.26
CA TYR A 180 -3.42 20.23 8.23
C TYR A 180 -3.99 19.71 6.90
N LEU A 181 -4.95 20.41 6.28
CA LEU A 181 -5.52 20.01 4.99
C LEU A 181 -4.46 20.02 3.88
N HIS A 182 -3.54 20.98 3.90
CA HIS A 182 -2.39 20.95 2.97
C HIS A 182 -1.54 19.70 3.18
N CYS A 183 -1.29 19.29 4.42
CA CYS A 183 -0.53 18.07 4.73
C CYS A 183 -1.22 16.80 4.21
N VAL A 184 -2.55 16.72 4.32
CA VAL A 184 -3.36 15.63 3.74
C VAL A 184 -3.22 15.61 2.21
N LEU A 185 -3.32 16.76 1.54
CA LEU A 185 -3.16 16.87 0.09
C LEU A 185 -1.73 16.51 -0.37
N ILE A 186 -0.71 16.96 0.36
CA ILE A 186 0.70 16.60 0.12
C ILE A 186 0.87 15.09 0.19
N LEU A 187 0.35 14.46 1.24
CA LEU A 187 0.43 13.00 1.41
C LEU A 187 -0.31 12.26 0.30
N ALA A 188 -1.50 12.71 -0.09
CA ALA A 188 -2.28 12.11 -1.14
C ALA A 188 -1.56 12.16 -2.50
N PHE A 189 -1.07 13.33 -2.89
CA PHE A 189 -0.33 13.49 -4.14
C PHE A 189 0.95 12.68 -4.15
N THR A 190 1.73 12.75 -3.05
CA THR A 190 2.98 12.00 -2.92
C THR A 190 2.74 10.49 -2.98
N SER A 191 1.69 9.99 -2.32
CA SER A 191 1.36 8.57 -2.35
C SER A 191 0.87 8.12 -3.73
N LEU A 192 0.08 8.94 -4.42
CA LEU A 192 -0.34 8.66 -5.80
C LEU A 192 0.87 8.57 -6.73
N PHE A 193 1.76 9.55 -6.66
CA PHE A 193 2.96 9.60 -7.50
C PHE A 193 3.91 8.44 -7.22
N ALA A 194 4.14 8.12 -5.93
CA ALA A 194 4.95 6.98 -5.52
C ALA A 194 4.36 5.63 -5.97
N ASN A 195 3.04 5.47 -5.94
CA ASN A 195 2.37 4.26 -6.40
C ASN A 195 2.36 4.13 -7.94
N LEU A 196 2.33 5.23 -8.69
CA LEU A 196 2.51 5.19 -10.15
C LEU A 196 3.92 4.75 -10.54
N LEU A 197 4.92 5.07 -9.72
CA LEU A 197 6.33 4.69 -9.91
C LEU A 197 6.73 3.45 -9.07
N PHE A 198 5.80 2.54 -8.80
CA PHE A 198 6.00 1.36 -7.96
C PHE A 198 7.14 0.43 -8.42
N PHE A 199 7.52 0.49 -9.70
CA PHE A 199 8.60 -0.32 -10.28
C PHE A 199 10.01 0.17 -9.92
N MET A 200 10.14 1.38 -9.34
CA MET A 200 11.43 1.90 -8.90
C MET A 200 11.84 1.28 -7.56
N PRO A 201 13.06 0.71 -7.46
CA PRO A 201 13.53 0.13 -6.21
C PRO A 201 13.59 1.22 -5.12
N LEU A 202 13.17 0.87 -3.90
CA LEU A 202 13.08 1.78 -2.76
C LEU A 202 12.20 3.01 -3.02
N GLN A 203 11.44 3.04 -4.12
CA GLN A 203 10.68 4.21 -4.60
C GLN A 203 11.53 5.50 -4.71
N LEU A 204 12.84 5.33 -5.02
CA LEU A 204 13.80 6.44 -5.13
C LEU A 204 13.37 7.40 -6.23
N GLY A 205 13.35 8.69 -5.93
CA GLY A 205 12.90 9.75 -6.83
C GLY A 205 11.38 9.93 -6.90
N GLY A 206 10.59 8.85 -6.77
CA GLY A 206 9.13 8.93 -6.82
C GLY A 206 8.52 9.67 -5.63
N ARG A 207 8.96 9.35 -4.42
CA ARG A 207 8.49 10.04 -3.21
C ARG A 207 9.07 11.43 -3.07
N GLU A 208 10.35 11.56 -3.26
CA GLU A 208 11.04 12.86 -3.20
C GLU A 208 10.44 13.83 -4.21
N GLY A 209 10.24 13.38 -5.44
CA GLY A 209 9.57 14.17 -6.47
C GLY A 209 8.11 14.48 -6.10
N GLY A 210 7.38 13.53 -5.53
CA GLY A 210 6.02 13.73 -5.03
C GLY A 210 5.94 14.80 -3.95
N PHE A 211 6.80 14.75 -2.94
CA PHE A 211 6.86 15.79 -1.89
C PHE A 211 7.26 17.15 -2.46
N LEU A 212 8.31 17.20 -3.30
CA LEU A 212 8.77 18.44 -3.92
C LEU A 212 7.65 19.11 -4.74
N MET A 213 6.99 18.35 -5.61
CA MET A 213 5.94 18.85 -6.47
C MET A 213 4.69 19.28 -5.69
N SER A 214 4.25 18.48 -4.72
CA SER A 214 3.05 18.79 -3.93
C SER A 214 3.22 20.02 -3.04
N VAL A 215 4.37 20.15 -2.38
CA VAL A 215 4.71 21.30 -1.53
C VAL A 215 4.81 22.58 -2.35
N SER A 216 5.47 22.50 -3.53
CA SER A 216 5.58 23.62 -4.47
C SER A 216 4.23 24.03 -5.06
N ALA A 217 3.34 23.06 -5.37
CA ALA A 217 2.00 23.33 -5.89
C ALA A 217 1.09 24.03 -4.88
N LEU A 218 1.38 23.90 -3.59
CA LEU A 218 0.67 24.58 -2.48
C LEU A 218 1.36 25.89 -2.05
N GLY A 219 2.30 26.40 -2.86
CA GLY A 219 2.95 27.68 -2.62
C GLY A 219 4.01 27.68 -1.52
N MET A 220 4.46 26.50 -1.06
CA MET A 220 5.54 26.35 -0.11
C MET A 220 6.90 26.23 -0.81
N THR A 221 8.00 26.44 -0.07
CA THR A 221 9.36 26.37 -0.62
C THR A 221 9.73 24.92 -0.99
N ALA A 222 10.46 24.75 -2.10
CA ALA A 222 10.98 23.45 -2.53
C ALA A 222 11.86 22.78 -1.45
N GLY A 223 12.61 23.57 -0.68
CA GLY A 223 13.40 23.09 0.45
C GLY A 223 12.57 22.38 1.52
N ALA A 224 11.33 22.84 1.80
CA ALA A 224 10.43 22.19 2.73
C ALA A 224 10.03 20.78 2.24
N GLY A 225 9.77 20.60 0.94
CA GLY A 225 9.47 19.30 0.34
C GLY A 225 10.62 18.32 0.45
N ILE A 226 11.84 18.76 0.18
CA ILE A 226 13.05 17.94 0.33
C ILE A 226 13.26 17.55 1.79
N PHE A 227 13.08 18.48 2.72
CA PHE A 227 13.22 18.23 4.16
C PHE A 227 12.25 17.16 4.65
N VAL A 228 10.96 17.27 4.29
CA VAL A 228 9.96 16.24 4.61
C VAL A 228 10.36 14.90 4.01
N ALA A 229 10.75 14.86 2.74
CA ALA A 229 11.16 13.63 2.05
C ALA A 229 12.32 12.94 2.76
N LEU A 230 13.35 13.69 3.18
CA LEU A 230 14.51 13.15 3.90
C LEU A 230 14.14 12.57 5.27
N LEU A 231 13.30 13.25 6.06
CA LEU A 231 12.87 12.75 7.37
C LEU A 231 12.00 11.51 7.26
N VAL A 232 11.06 11.49 6.30
CA VAL A 232 10.24 10.29 6.03
C VAL A 232 11.14 9.13 5.59
N ARG A 233 12.15 9.39 4.75
CA ARG A 233 13.12 8.37 4.33
C ARG A 233 13.92 7.81 5.50
N LEU A 234 14.43 8.68 6.38
CA LEU A 234 15.16 8.26 7.57
C LEU A 234 14.31 7.34 8.45
N ARG A 235 13.06 7.71 8.70
CA ARG A 235 12.12 6.87 9.44
C ARG A 235 11.92 5.49 8.77
N GLU A 236 11.73 5.45 7.46
CA GLU A 236 11.54 4.20 6.72
C GLU A 236 12.76 3.29 6.78
N LEU A 237 13.96 3.86 6.68
CA LEU A 237 15.21 3.12 6.83
C LEU A 237 15.36 2.54 8.25
N LEU A 238 15.00 3.31 9.28
CA LEU A 238 15.02 2.84 10.67
C LEU A 238 14.07 1.64 10.86
N TRP A 239 12.82 1.75 10.39
CA TRP A 239 11.84 0.64 10.49
C TRP A 239 12.24 -0.57 9.65
N THR A 240 12.87 -0.35 8.50
CA THR A 240 13.44 -1.42 7.67
C THR A 240 14.55 -2.15 8.42
N GLY A 241 15.46 -1.41 9.03
CA GLY A 241 16.52 -1.98 9.88
C GLY A 241 15.95 -2.82 11.03
N VAL A 242 14.96 -2.29 11.76
CA VAL A 242 14.26 -3.01 12.84
C VAL A 242 13.59 -4.29 12.31
N GLY A 243 12.89 -4.21 11.18
CA GLY A 243 12.22 -5.38 10.59
C GLY A 243 13.17 -6.49 10.17
N LEU A 244 14.29 -6.13 9.54
CA LEU A 244 15.33 -7.09 9.16
C LEU A 244 16.02 -7.73 10.38
N LEU A 245 16.25 -6.96 11.44
CA LEU A 245 16.77 -7.48 12.70
C LEU A 245 15.80 -8.48 13.33
N LEU A 246 14.50 -8.22 13.30
CA LEU A 246 13.48 -9.14 13.83
C LEU A 246 13.45 -10.47 13.08
N ILE A 247 13.68 -10.48 11.76
CA ILE A 247 13.80 -11.70 10.95
C ILE A 247 15.02 -12.51 11.42
N LYS A 248 16.18 -11.86 11.50
CA LYS A 248 17.45 -12.51 11.89
C LYS A 248 17.40 -13.14 13.28
N ILE A 249 16.73 -12.49 14.24
CA ILE A 249 16.55 -13.01 15.60
C ILE A 249 15.70 -14.29 15.58
N ASN A 250 14.68 -14.35 14.73
CA ASN A 250 13.82 -15.53 14.61
C ASN A 250 14.57 -16.74 14.05
N GLU A 251 15.32 -16.54 12.96
CA GLU A 251 16.14 -17.62 12.38
C GLU A 251 17.14 -18.19 13.39
N ARG A 252 17.73 -17.35 14.23
CA ARG A 252 18.64 -17.81 15.28
C ARG A 252 17.94 -18.62 16.38
N ARG A 253 16.68 -18.30 16.70
CA ARG A 253 15.88 -19.04 17.67
C ARG A 253 15.47 -20.42 17.16
N GLU A 254 15.12 -20.52 15.88
CA GLU A 254 14.75 -21.79 15.25
C GLU A 254 15.95 -22.70 15.00
N ARG A 255 17.14 -22.13 14.78
CA ARG A 255 18.39 -22.89 14.58
C ARG A 255 19.05 -23.33 15.92
N ARG A 256 18.55 -22.91 17.07
CA ARG A 256 18.95 -23.50 18.37
C ARG A 256 18.00 -24.66 18.67
N PRO A 257 18.38 -25.92 18.39
CA PRO A 257 17.61 -27.05 18.87
C PRO A 257 17.63 -26.98 20.42
N ASP A 258 16.47 -27.28 20.97
CA ASP A 258 16.17 -27.38 22.40
C ASP A 258 17.23 -28.24 23.09
N LYS A 259 18.32 -27.63 23.60
CA LYS A 259 19.36 -28.33 24.39
C LYS A 259 18.94 -28.54 25.83
N ASP A 260 17.74 -28.07 26.18
CA ASP A 260 17.22 -28.11 27.56
C ASP A 260 15.81 -28.73 27.58
N LYS A 261 15.63 -29.93 27.01
CA LYS A 261 14.57 -30.82 27.46
C LYS A 261 15.21 -31.99 28.19
N PRO A 262 14.86 -32.18 29.50
CA PRO A 262 15.34 -33.30 30.31
C PRO A 262 14.83 -34.64 29.78
#